data_6ad01cb642249bc8a35a8f08f45d4739
#
_entry.id   6ad01cb642249bc8a35a8f08f45d4739
#
_cell.length_a   1.000
_cell.length_b   1.000
_cell.length_c   1.000
_cell.angle_alpha   90.00
_cell.angle_beta   90.00
_cell.angle_gamma   90.00
#
_symmetry.space_group_name_H-M   'P 1'
#
loop_
_entity.id
_entity.type
_entity.pdbx_description
1 polymer ?
#
loop_
_entity_poly.entity_id
_entity_poly.type
_entity_poly.pdbx_seq_one_letter_code
_entity_poly.pdbx_strand_id
1 'polypeptide(L)' 'MPHYVFTVQNSAPVPDSVEIQLGGPGEARSMAMTEAGEMLKDHADRSWPAPDWWVHVADEQGTTVCRITVSGTAED' A
#
# COMPACT_ATOMS: atom_id res chain seq x y z
N MET A 1 -14.55 1.24 -16.60
CA MET A 1 -13.41 0.62 -15.90
C MET A 1 -13.68 0.61 -14.40
N PRO A 2 -13.38 -0.48 -13.73
CA PRO A 2 -13.61 -0.53 -12.28
C PRO A 2 -12.71 0.44 -11.51
N HIS A 3 -13.20 0.88 -10.38
CA HIS A 3 -12.47 1.74 -9.46
C HIS A 3 -11.93 0.91 -8.31
N TYR A 4 -10.74 1.24 -7.86
CA TYR A 4 -10.11 0.60 -6.72
C TYR A 4 -9.67 1.65 -5.72
N VAL A 5 -9.86 1.37 -4.44
CA VAL A 5 -9.42 2.27 -3.37
C VAL A 5 -8.12 1.74 -2.80
N PHE A 6 -7.07 2.52 -2.93
CA PHE A 6 -5.75 2.21 -2.39
C PHE A 6 -5.58 2.98 -1.10
N THR A 7 -5.34 2.27 -0.02
CA THR A 7 -5.09 2.88 1.29
C THR A 7 -3.67 2.52 1.71
N VAL A 8 -2.90 3.54 2.07
CA VAL A 8 -1.48 3.39 2.41
C VAL A 8 -1.24 3.88 3.83
N GLN A 9 -0.59 3.05 4.64
CA GLN A 9 -0.16 3.41 6.00
C GLN A 9 1.36 3.31 6.07
N ASN A 10 2.00 4.43 6.39
CA ASN A 10 3.47 4.51 6.47
C ASN A 10 3.92 5.36 7.67
N SER A 11 3.39 5.07 8.83
CA SER A 11 3.67 5.79 10.09
C SER A 11 3.03 7.16 10.20
N ALA A 12 2.21 7.56 9.23
CA ALA A 12 1.43 8.80 9.34
C ALA A 12 0.29 8.58 10.36
N PRO A 13 -0.19 9.64 11.01
CA PRO A 13 -1.29 9.51 11.98
C PRO A 13 -2.58 8.97 11.37
N VAL A 14 -2.80 9.23 10.08
CA VAL A 14 -4.00 8.79 9.37
C VAL A 14 -3.57 8.18 8.05
N PRO A 15 -4.08 6.98 7.69
CA PRO A 15 -3.77 6.40 6.39
C PRO A 15 -4.27 7.28 5.25
N ASP A 16 -3.50 7.30 4.16
CA ASP A 16 -3.90 8.00 2.94
C ASP A 16 -4.67 7.05 2.04
N SER A 17 -5.76 7.54 1.45
CA SER A 17 -6.56 6.77 0.51
C SER A 17 -6.71 7.52 -0.80
N VAL A 18 -6.68 6.78 -1.90
CA VAL A 18 -6.91 7.33 -3.24
C VAL A 18 -7.71 6.33 -4.06
N GLU A 19 -8.62 6.84 -4.89
CA GLU A 19 -9.42 6.02 -5.79
C GLU A 19 -8.80 6.08 -7.19
N ILE A 20 -8.59 4.92 -7.80
CA ILE A 20 -7.95 4.82 -9.11
C ILE A 20 -8.75 3.88 -9.99
N GLN A 21 -8.96 4.28 -11.26
CA GLN A 21 -9.58 3.42 -12.27
C GLN A 21 -8.51 2.53 -12.90
N LEU A 22 -8.74 1.22 -12.92
CA LEU A 22 -7.81 0.25 -13.49
C LEU A 22 -8.58 -0.80 -14.27
N GLY A 23 -7.85 -1.58 -15.07
CA GLY A 23 -8.45 -2.59 -15.94
C GLY A 23 -8.97 -3.82 -15.21
N GLY A 24 -8.42 -4.13 -14.04
CA GLY A 24 -8.84 -5.30 -13.28
C GLY A 24 -7.96 -5.57 -12.07
N PRO A 25 -8.23 -6.66 -11.32
CA PRO A 25 -7.52 -6.96 -10.08
C PRO A 25 -6.04 -7.26 -10.28
N GLY A 26 -5.64 -7.82 -11.43
CA GLY A 26 -4.22 -8.06 -11.72
C GLY A 26 -3.43 -6.77 -11.80
N GLU A 27 -3.99 -5.76 -12.46
CA GLU A 27 -3.38 -4.44 -12.55
C GLU A 27 -3.35 -3.75 -11.19
N ALA A 28 -4.41 -3.94 -10.37
CA ALA A 28 -4.46 -3.39 -9.03
C ALA A 28 -3.37 -4.00 -8.15
N ARG A 29 -3.12 -5.30 -8.25
CA ARG A 29 -2.05 -5.97 -7.49
C ARG A 29 -0.68 -5.45 -7.90
N SER A 30 -0.44 -5.28 -9.21
CA SER A 30 0.83 -4.74 -9.71
C SER A 30 1.07 -3.33 -9.19
N MET A 31 0.04 -2.50 -9.19
CA MET A 31 0.16 -1.15 -8.69
C MET A 31 0.42 -1.13 -7.18
N ALA A 32 -0.20 -2.04 -6.42
CA ALA A 32 0.05 -2.15 -4.99
C ALA A 32 1.52 -2.47 -4.69
N MET A 33 2.12 -3.38 -5.48
CA MET A 33 3.54 -3.72 -5.35
C MET A 33 4.42 -2.52 -5.65
N THR A 34 4.08 -1.76 -6.68
CA THR A 34 4.82 -0.54 -7.05
C THR A 34 4.75 0.50 -5.92
N GLU A 35 3.55 0.70 -5.36
CA GLU A 35 3.36 1.63 -4.24
C GLU A 35 4.18 1.22 -3.01
N ALA A 36 4.17 -0.06 -2.67
CA ALA A 36 4.93 -0.56 -1.54
C ALA A 36 6.43 -0.35 -1.75
N GLY A 37 6.92 -0.62 -2.97
CA GLY A 37 8.33 -0.41 -3.32
C GLY A 37 8.73 1.05 -3.24
N GLU A 38 7.90 1.94 -3.75
CA GLU A 38 8.17 3.38 -3.70
C GLU A 38 8.15 3.90 -2.27
N MET A 39 7.24 3.41 -1.44
CA MET A 39 7.16 3.77 -0.04
C MET A 39 8.46 3.42 0.69
N LEU A 40 8.98 2.22 0.44
CA LEU A 40 10.26 1.80 1.02
C LEU A 40 11.40 2.67 0.53
N LYS A 41 11.46 2.92 -0.78
CA LYS A 41 12.49 3.73 -1.39
C LYS A 41 12.50 5.15 -0.84
N ASP A 42 11.33 5.76 -0.74
CA ASP A 42 11.20 7.15 -0.32
C ASP A 42 11.58 7.37 1.14
N HIS A 43 11.51 6.32 1.96
CA HIS A 43 11.79 6.40 3.40
C HIS A 43 13.07 5.69 3.81
N ALA A 44 13.87 5.24 2.86
CA ALA A 44 15.03 4.39 3.12
C ALA A 44 16.03 5.00 4.11
N ASP A 45 16.19 6.32 4.10
CA ASP A 45 17.15 7.02 4.96
C ASP A 45 16.49 7.79 6.10
N ARG A 46 15.17 7.67 6.29
CA ARG A 46 14.42 8.50 7.24
C ARG A 46 13.58 7.71 8.23
N SER A 47 13.10 6.55 7.85
CA SER A 47 12.12 5.82 8.65
C SER A 47 12.37 4.33 8.59
N TRP A 48 11.89 3.65 9.61
CA TRP A 48 11.90 2.20 9.69
C TRP A 48 10.45 1.73 9.83
N PRO A 49 10.04 0.66 9.15
CA PRO A 49 8.64 0.22 9.20
C PRO A 49 8.31 -0.52 10.51
N ALA A 50 8.26 0.24 11.58
CA ALA A 50 7.87 -0.22 12.90
C ALA A 50 7.02 0.86 13.58
N PRO A 51 5.69 0.70 13.72
CA PRO A 51 4.93 -0.50 13.36
C PRO A 51 4.85 -0.74 11.86
N ASP A 52 4.32 -1.89 11.48
CA ASP A 52 4.27 -2.32 10.09
C ASP A 52 3.60 -1.29 9.18
N TRP A 53 4.15 -1.15 7.99
CA TRP A 53 3.54 -0.39 6.92
C TRP A 53 2.70 -1.32 6.06
N TRP A 54 1.67 -0.79 5.42
CA TRP A 54 0.84 -1.62 4.55
C TRP A 54 0.20 -0.81 3.43
N VAL A 55 -0.11 -1.51 2.35
CA VAL A 55 -0.91 -1.03 1.23
C VAL A 55 -2.10 -1.97 1.11
N HIS A 56 -3.30 -1.43 1.14
CA HIS A 56 -4.54 -2.19 1.05
C HIS A 56 -5.33 -1.73 -0.16
N VAL A 57 -5.83 -2.68 -0.94
CA VAL A 57 -6.63 -2.38 -2.12
C VAL A 57 -7.99 -3.04 -1.98
N ALA A 58 -9.04 -2.24 -2.14
CA ALA A 58 -10.42 -2.73 -2.16
C ALA A 58 -11.08 -2.34 -3.48
N ASP A 59 -12.06 -3.15 -3.92
CA ASP A 59 -12.84 -2.86 -5.12
C ASP A 59 -14.01 -1.92 -4.80
N GLU A 60 -14.87 -1.68 -5.80
CA GLU A 60 -16.02 -0.77 -5.67
C GLU A 60 -17.02 -1.22 -4.62
N GLN A 61 -17.10 -2.51 -4.35
CA GLN A 61 -18.00 -3.07 -3.36
C GLN A 61 -17.39 -3.11 -1.95
N GLY A 62 -16.15 -2.64 -1.81
CA GLY A 62 -15.44 -2.69 -0.54
C GLY A 62 -14.79 -4.03 -0.24
N THR A 63 -14.77 -4.95 -1.22
CA THR A 63 -14.14 -6.25 -1.06
C THR A 63 -12.63 -6.11 -1.22
N THR A 64 -11.87 -6.69 -0.30
CA THR A 64 -10.41 -6.66 -0.36
C THR A 64 -9.90 -7.41 -1.59
N VAL A 65 -9.13 -6.71 -2.42
CA VAL A 65 -8.46 -7.30 -3.57
C VAL A 65 -7.11 -7.86 -3.16
N CYS A 66 -6.33 -7.08 -2.41
CA CYS A 66 -5.04 -7.52 -1.89
C CYS A 66 -4.58 -6.61 -0.76
N ARG A 67 -3.59 -7.08 -0.03
CA ARG A 67 -2.92 -6.31 1.00
C ARG A 67 -1.45 -6.69 1.01
N ILE A 68 -0.58 -5.71 1.03
CA ILE A 68 0.86 -5.91 1.18
C ILE A 68 1.26 -5.28 2.50
N THR A 69 1.87 -6.08 3.36
CA THR A 69 2.38 -5.61 4.65
C THR A 69 3.89 -5.64 4.61
N VAL A 70 4.51 -4.56 5.05
CA VAL A 70 5.97 -4.43 5.11
C VAL A 70 6.36 -4.26 6.57
N SER A 71 7.23 -5.13 7.03
CA SER A 71 7.77 -5.04 8.39
C SER A 71 9.29 -5.07 8.34
N GLY A 72 9.92 -4.43 9.29
CA GLY A 72 11.35 -4.39 9.37
C GLY A 72 11.84 -4.80 10.75
N THR A 73 12.93 -5.58 10.79
CA THR A 73 13.61 -5.96 12.03
C THR A 73 15.07 -5.58 11.88
N ALA A 74 15.58 -4.85 12.87
CA ALA A 74 16.98 -4.47 12.87
C ALA A 74 17.66 -5.13 14.07
N GLU A 75 18.87 -5.66 13.83
CA GLU A 75 19.71 -6.22 14.88
C GLU A 75 20.92 -5.34 15.05
N ASP A 76 21.23 -5.04 16.29
CA ASP A 76 22.37 -4.20 16.65
C ASP A 76 23.62 -5.02 16.87
#